data_1830107506f5b68ffa2387ecbb0a4f25
#
_entry.id   1830107506f5b68ffa2387ecbb0a4f25
#
_cell.length_a   1.000
_cell.length_b   1.000
_cell.length_c   1.000
_cell.angle_alpha   90.00
_cell.angle_beta   90.00
_cell.angle_gamma   90.00
#
_symmetry.space_group_name_H-M   'P 1'
#
loop_
_entity.id
_entity.type
_entity.pdbx_description
1 polymer ?
#
loop_
_entity_poly.entity_id
_entity_poly.type
_entity_poly.pdbx_seq_one_letter_code
_entity_poly.pdbx_strand_id
1 'polypeptide(L)'
;FLALVGFLTVVPAKFSGLSAEESYRNEFPMEHWVALGLVDSGGYNADVYWMTASTEGKAEKEAVDRLFIRQKLEEYGASGMLAHLREKVVFTWGDGVYFAPEKLQRDPLKESWLHDWVLYYGKNYSYTYRYCNAVQLLLLGGILLSLLRNFMEKGRTRKIQAMQLSVFGIFLFLLIWETRSRYLVNFVPVFILLGLDAMQAIRNRLLQRGVRIRLVK
;
A
#
# COMPACT_ATOMS: atom_id res chain seq x y z
N PHE A 1 -16.31 11.99 -11.22
CA PHE A 1 -15.89 10.73 -10.57
C PHE A 1 -16.78 9.56 -11.03
N LEU A 2 -18.10 9.61 -10.86
CA LEU A 2 -19.02 8.53 -11.25
C LEU A 2 -18.94 8.18 -12.75
N ALA A 3 -18.83 9.17 -13.64
CA ALA A 3 -18.64 8.96 -15.06
C ALA A 3 -17.33 8.25 -15.40
N LEU A 4 -16.23 8.56 -14.69
CA LEU A 4 -14.94 7.88 -14.84
C LEU A 4 -15.00 6.43 -14.35
N VAL A 5 -15.65 6.18 -13.22
CA VAL A 5 -15.86 4.82 -12.71
C VAL A 5 -16.71 4.01 -13.70
N GLY A 6 -17.82 4.56 -14.20
CA GLY A 6 -18.63 3.92 -15.23
C GLY A 6 -17.86 3.62 -16.52
N PHE A 7 -17.01 4.55 -16.96
CA PHE A 7 -16.15 4.32 -18.11
C PHE A 7 -15.14 3.18 -17.89
N LEU A 8 -14.47 3.17 -16.74
CA LEU A 8 -13.47 2.16 -16.39
C LEU A 8 -14.06 0.76 -16.15
N THR A 9 -15.35 0.65 -15.84
CA THR A 9 -16.02 -0.65 -15.67
C THR A 9 -16.69 -1.14 -16.96
N VAL A 10 -17.36 -0.28 -17.70
CA VAL A 10 -18.15 -0.66 -18.90
C VAL A 10 -17.25 -0.89 -20.12
N VAL A 11 -16.21 -0.09 -20.31
CA VAL A 11 -15.37 -0.20 -21.51
C VAL A 11 -14.58 -1.51 -21.53
N PRO A 12 -13.85 -1.92 -20.47
CA PRO A 12 -13.17 -3.21 -20.45
C PRO A 12 -14.11 -4.40 -20.64
N ALA A 13 -15.31 -4.36 -20.06
CA ALA A 13 -16.31 -5.42 -20.22
C ALA A 13 -16.76 -5.58 -21.68
N LYS A 14 -16.93 -4.49 -22.41
CA LYS A 14 -17.28 -4.53 -23.84
C LYS A 14 -16.16 -5.08 -24.73
N PHE A 15 -14.90 -4.88 -24.34
CA PHE A 15 -13.73 -5.35 -25.11
C PHE A 15 -13.26 -6.74 -24.69
N SER A 16 -13.75 -7.30 -23.59
CA SER A 16 -13.34 -8.62 -23.09
C SER A 16 -13.83 -9.78 -23.99
N GLY A 17 -14.85 -9.54 -24.81
CA GLY A 17 -15.50 -10.61 -25.58
C GLY A 17 -16.34 -11.59 -24.76
N LEU A 18 -16.43 -11.38 -23.43
CA LEU A 18 -17.24 -12.20 -22.53
C LEU A 18 -18.69 -11.72 -22.54
N SER A 19 -19.63 -12.66 -22.47
CA SER A 19 -21.03 -12.32 -22.18
C SER A 19 -21.16 -11.74 -20.76
N ALA A 20 -22.22 -11.00 -20.49
CA ALA A 20 -22.48 -10.46 -19.16
C ALA A 20 -22.58 -11.57 -18.08
N GLU A 21 -23.13 -12.74 -18.48
CA GLU A 21 -23.25 -13.89 -17.58
C GLU A 21 -21.90 -14.56 -17.30
N GLU A 22 -21.06 -14.73 -18.31
CA GLU A 22 -19.69 -15.24 -18.13
C GLU A 22 -18.83 -14.28 -17.30
N SER A 23 -18.95 -12.97 -17.55
CA SER A 23 -18.27 -11.94 -16.77
C SER A 23 -18.67 -12.02 -15.30
N TYR A 24 -19.97 -12.09 -15.01
CA TYR A 24 -20.50 -12.22 -13.65
C TYR A 24 -20.03 -13.53 -12.96
N ARG A 25 -20.05 -14.65 -13.68
CA ARG A 25 -19.62 -15.96 -13.13
C ARG A 25 -18.12 -16.00 -12.82
N ASN A 26 -17.30 -15.33 -13.62
CA ASN A 26 -15.84 -15.30 -13.46
C ASN A 26 -15.35 -14.18 -12.53
N GLU A 27 -16.22 -13.24 -12.16
CA GLU A 27 -15.86 -12.12 -11.28
C GLU A 27 -15.45 -12.61 -9.89
N PHE A 28 -14.37 -12.05 -9.37
CA PHE A 28 -13.98 -12.22 -7.99
C PHE A 28 -14.76 -11.23 -7.12
N PRO A 29 -15.43 -11.70 -6.06
CA PRO A 29 -16.17 -10.82 -5.15
C PRO A 29 -15.22 -9.96 -4.31
N MET A 30 -15.74 -8.90 -3.71
CA MET A 30 -14.95 -8.02 -2.84
C MET A 30 -14.42 -8.76 -1.60
N GLU A 31 -15.16 -9.72 -1.10
CA GLU A 31 -14.80 -10.58 0.02
C GLU A 31 -13.49 -11.32 -0.22
N HIS A 32 -13.19 -11.72 -1.47
CA HIS A 32 -11.94 -12.37 -1.82
C HIS A 32 -10.71 -11.55 -1.42
N TRP A 33 -10.73 -10.25 -1.66
CA TRP A 33 -9.62 -9.37 -1.33
C TRP A 33 -9.47 -9.14 0.18
N VAL A 34 -10.58 -9.21 0.91
CA VAL A 34 -10.58 -9.20 2.37
C VAL A 34 -10.03 -10.52 2.90
N ALA A 35 -10.43 -11.66 2.33
CA ALA A 35 -9.93 -12.98 2.68
C ALA A 35 -8.40 -13.07 2.49
N LEU A 36 -7.87 -12.62 1.34
CA LEU A 36 -6.42 -12.48 1.11
C LEU A 36 -5.77 -11.58 2.17
N GLY A 37 -6.43 -10.49 2.53
CA GLY A 37 -5.96 -9.55 3.54
C GLY A 37 -5.83 -10.13 4.95
N LEU A 38 -6.40 -11.30 5.23
CA LEU A 38 -6.40 -11.96 6.54
C LEU A 38 -5.38 -13.13 6.63
N VAL A 39 -4.60 -13.39 5.59
CA VAL A 39 -3.66 -14.52 5.58
C VAL A 39 -2.23 -14.00 5.51
N ASP A 40 -1.30 -14.72 6.13
CA ASP A 40 0.11 -14.37 6.20
C ASP A 40 0.30 -12.90 6.66
N SER A 41 1.07 -12.12 5.91
CA SER A 41 1.22 -10.68 6.15
C SER A 41 0.16 -9.82 5.43
N GLY A 42 -0.95 -10.42 5.00
CA GLY A 42 -2.05 -9.75 4.28
C GLY A 42 -1.82 -9.58 2.78
N GLY A 43 -0.84 -10.29 2.21
CA GLY A 43 -0.55 -10.28 0.78
C GLY A 43 -1.27 -11.38 0.01
N TYR A 44 -0.93 -11.52 -1.28
CA TYR A 44 -1.44 -12.60 -2.11
C TYR A 44 -1.06 -13.97 -1.52
N ASN A 45 -2.05 -14.85 -1.43
CA ASN A 45 -1.90 -16.23 -1.01
C ASN A 45 -2.57 -17.15 -2.05
N ALA A 46 -1.83 -18.16 -2.53
CA ALA A 46 -2.30 -19.03 -3.61
C ALA A 46 -3.47 -19.91 -3.18
N ASP A 47 -3.48 -20.40 -1.94
CA ASP A 47 -4.54 -21.29 -1.45
C ASP A 47 -5.88 -20.54 -1.36
N VAL A 48 -5.89 -19.33 -0.83
CA VAL A 48 -7.07 -18.46 -0.81
C VAL A 48 -7.51 -18.11 -2.24
N TYR A 49 -6.56 -17.80 -3.12
CA TYR A 49 -6.89 -17.54 -4.52
C TYR A 49 -7.60 -18.73 -5.16
N TRP A 50 -7.05 -19.92 -5.04
CA TRP A 50 -7.63 -21.12 -5.64
C TRP A 50 -8.93 -21.56 -4.96
N MET A 51 -9.09 -21.34 -3.67
CA MET A 51 -10.35 -21.56 -2.96
C MET A 51 -11.49 -20.78 -3.63
N THR A 52 -11.30 -19.48 -3.91
CA THR A 52 -12.31 -18.69 -4.60
C THR A 52 -12.39 -19.01 -6.09
N ALA A 53 -11.25 -19.18 -6.78
CA ALA A 53 -11.20 -19.39 -8.23
C ALA A 53 -11.86 -20.71 -8.66
N SER A 54 -11.74 -21.77 -7.86
CA SER A 54 -12.34 -23.07 -8.14
C SER A 54 -13.83 -23.19 -7.82
N THR A 55 -14.39 -22.17 -7.15
CA THR A 55 -15.82 -22.11 -6.84
C THR A 55 -16.57 -21.52 -8.04
N GLU A 56 -17.65 -22.17 -8.47
CA GLU A 56 -18.47 -21.68 -9.57
C GLU A 56 -19.54 -20.71 -9.05
N GLY A 57 -19.74 -19.62 -9.79
CA GLY A 57 -20.76 -18.61 -9.48
C GLY A 57 -20.30 -17.56 -8.45
N LYS A 58 -20.73 -16.32 -8.65
CA LYS A 58 -20.33 -15.20 -7.79
C LYS A 58 -20.88 -15.33 -6.38
N ALA A 59 -22.16 -15.73 -6.25
CA ALA A 59 -22.81 -15.87 -4.94
C ALA A 59 -22.17 -16.98 -4.10
N GLU A 60 -21.78 -18.08 -4.72
CA GLU A 60 -21.07 -19.19 -4.09
C GLU A 60 -19.67 -18.78 -3.66
N LYS A 61 -18.93 -18.03 -4.50
CA LYS A 61 -17.64 -17.42 -4.16
C LYS A 61 -17.75 -16.50 -2.94
N GLU A 62 -18.76 -15.61 -2.94
CA GLU A 62 -19.04 -14.74 -1.77
C GLU A 62 -19.29 -15.53 -0.50
N ALA A 63 -20.07 -16.62 -0.58
CA ALA A 63 -20.38 -17.44 0.59
C ALA A 63 -19.13 -18.16 1.14
N VAL A 64 -18.29 -18.72 0.27
CA VAL A 64 -17.03 -19.37 0.67
C VAL A 64 -16.06 -18.36 1.29
N ASP A 65 -15.87 -17.21 0.66
CA ASP A 65 -14.98 -16.17 1.18
C ASP A 65 -15.46 -15.61 2.52
N ARG A 66 -16.77 -15.38 2.69
CA ARG A 66 -17.35 -14.93 3.98
C ARG A 66 -17.18 -15.97 5.08
N LEU A 67 -17.36 -17.26 4.76
CA LEU A 67 -17.12 -18.34 5.72
C LEU A 67 -15.65 -18.35 6.16
N PHE A 68 -14.73 -18.26 5.21
CA PHE A 68 -13.29 -18.20 5.48
C PHE A 68 -12.92 -16.99 6.35
N ILE A 69 -13.44 -15.80 6.01
CA ILE A 69 -13.22 -14.57 6.79
C ILE A 69 -13.70 -14.78 8.24
N ARG A 70 -14.89 -15.32 8.44
CA ARG A 70 -15.43 -15.59 9.77
C ARG A 70 -14.53 -16.54 10.57
N GLN A 71 -14.12 -17.65 9.97
CA GLN A 71 -13.22 -18.63 10.62
C GLN A 71 -11.87 -17.98 11.00
N LYS A 72 -11.30 -17.16 10.14
CA LYS A 72 -10.04 -16.45 10.43
C LYS A 72 -10.19 -15.43 11.56
N LEU A 73 -11.30 -14.70 11.61
CA LEU A 73 -11.57 -13.75 12.69
C LEU A 73 -11.77 -14.48 14.03
N GLU A 74 -12.44 -15.62 14.05
CA GLU A 74 -12.60 -16.46 15.22
C GLU A 74 -11.27 -17.08 15.69
N GLU A 75 -10.43 -17.56 14.74
CA GLU A 75 -9.09 -18.12 15.00
C GLU A 75 -8.17 -17.09 15.64
N TYR A 76 -8.13 -15.87 15.09
CA TYR A 76 -7.27 -14.81 15.60
C TYR A 76 -7.73 -14.27 16.96
N GLY A 77 -9.01 -14.14 17.19
CA GLY A 77 -9.53 -13.39 18.33
C GLY A 77 -8.97 -11.96 18.36
N ALA A 78 -9.12 -11.26 19.46
CA ALA A 78 -8.68 -9.86 19.54
C ALA A 78 -7.15 -9.71 19.53
N SER A 79 -6.43 -10.56 20.27
CA SER A 79 -4.97 -10.48 20.37
C SER A 79 -4.26 -10.91 19.10
N GLY A 80 -4.71 -12.00 18.48
CA GLY A 80 -4.16 -12.49 17.22
C GLY A 80 -4.42 -11.51 16.08
N MET A 81 -5.61 -10.88 16.04
CA MET A 81 -5.92 -9.85 15.06
C MET A 81 -4.97 -8.64 15.21
N LEU A 82 -4.69 -8.19 16.43
CA LEU A 82 -3.75 -7.08 16.64
C LEU A 82 -2.33 -7.44 16.16
N ALA A 83 -1.88 -8.68 16.42
CA ALA A 83 -0.59 -9.17 15.94
C ALA A 83 -0.55 -9.20 14.40
N HIS A 84 -1.59 -9.76 13.77
CA HIS A 84 -1.73 -9.78 12.31
C HIS A 84 -1.72 -8.38 11.69
N LEU A 85 -2.49 -7.43 12.23
CA LEU A 85 -2.51 -6.05 11.73
C LEU A 85 -1.13 -5.38 11.87
N ARG A 86 -0.39 -5.64 12.95
CA ARG A 86 0.98 -5.15 13.12
C ARG A 86 1.90 -5.70 12.02
N GLU A 87 1.88 -7.00 11.77
CA GLU A 87 2.66 -7.62 10.70
C GLU A 87 2.31 -7.03 9.33
N LYS A 88 1.04 -6.88 9.07
CA LYS A 88 0.51 -6.28 7.85
C LYS A 88 1.00 -4.84 7.64
N VAL A 89 1.00 -4.03 8.69
CA VAL A 89 1.55 -2.66 8.64
C VAL A 89 3.03 -2.69 8.32
N VAL A 90 3.82 -3.52 9.00
CA VAL A 90 5.26 -3.63 8.76
C VAL A 90 5.53 -4.11 7.33
N PHE A 91 4.82 -5.13 6.86
CA PHE A 91 4.94 -5.67 5.51
C PHE A 91 4.65 -4.63 4.42
N THR A 92 3.62 -3.79 4.64
CA THR A 92 3.18 -2.81 3.65
C THR A 92 3.99 -1.53 3.68
N TRP A 93 4.19 -0.96 4.87
CA TRP A 93 4.75 0.38 5.05
C TRP A 93 6.25 0.37 5.34
N GLY A 94 6.80 -0.77 5.77
CA GLY A 94 8.22 -0.94 6.06
C GLY A 94 9.09 -1.28 4.87
N ASP A 95 8.51 -1.53 3.69
CA ASP A 95 9.24 -1.90 2.47
C ASP A 95 9.49 -0.68 1.58
N GLY A 96 10.67 -0.10 1.66
CA GLY A 96 11.07 1.06 0.88
C GLY A 96 11.43 0.75 -0.58
N VAL A 97 11.56 -0.54 -0.97
CA VAL A 97 11.76 -0.93 -2.37
C VAL A 97 10.43 -1.18 -3.11
N TYR A 98 9.30 -1.04 -2.41
CA TYR A 98 7.95 -1.10 -2.98
C TYR A 98 7.67 -2.36 -3.80
N PHE A 99 8.19 -3.50 -3.33
CA PHE A 99 8.00 -4.79 -4.00
C PHE A 99 8.58 -4.85 -5.43
N ALA A 100 9.45 -3.91 -5.80
CA ALA A 100 10.04 -3.82 -7.13
C ALA A 100 10.91 -5.04 -7.48
N PRO A 101 11.81 -5.53 -6.59
CA PRO A 101 12.66 -6.68 -6.89
C PRO A 101 11.86 -7.93 -7.29
N GLU A 102 10.74 -8.20 -6.61
CA GLU A 102 9.84 -9.33 -6.91
C GLU A 102 9.25 -9.25 -8.33
N LYS A 103 9.03 -8.05 -8.83
CA LYS A 103 8.49 -7.85 -10.18
C LYS A 103 9.58 -7.89 -11.25
N LEU A 104 10.74 -7.32 -10.94
CA LEU A 104 11.85 -7.20 -11.88
C LEU A 104 12.57 -8.54 -12.12
N GLN A 105 12.52 -9.48 -11.15
CA GLN A 105 13.13 -10.80 -11.31
C GLN A 105 12.35 -11.77 -12.20
N ARG A 106 11.12 -11.42 -12.63
CA ARG A 106 10.29 -12.27 -13.48
C ARG A 106 10.78 -12.20 -14.93
N ASP A 107 11.40 -13.26 -15.38
CA ASP A 107 11.83 -13.51 -16.77
C ASP A 107 12.48 -12.28 -17.47
N PRO A 108 13.60 -11.74 -16.94
CA PRO A 108 14.25 -10.61 -17.55
C PRO A 108 14.74 -10.96 -18.96
N LEU A 109 14.34 -10.18 -19.96
CA LEU A 109 14.67 -10.42 -21.38
C LEU A 109 16.18 -10.33 -21.65
N LYS A 110 16.93 -9.57 -20.84
CA LYS A 110 18.37 -9.40 -20.95
C LYS A 110 18.99 -9.22 -19.59
N GLU A 111 20.18 -9.78 -19.40
CA GLU A 111 20.99 -9.46 -18.23
C GLU A 111 21.49 -8.02 -18.28
N SER A 112 21.56 -7.38 -17.12
CA SER A 112 21.98 -6.00 -16.96
C SER A 112 22.79 -5.85 -15.69
N TRP A 113 23.79 -4.97 -15.67
CA TRP A 113 24.53 -4.61 -14.48
C TRP A 113 23.61 -4.06 -13.35
N LEU A 114 22.43 -3.53 -13.70
CA LEU A 114 21.42 -3.08 -12.75
C LEU A 114 20.85 -4.23 -11.91
N HIS A 115 20.86 -5.47 -12.42
CA HIS A 115 20.37 -6.64 -11.68
C HIS A 115 21.16 -6.86 -10.38
N ASP A 116 22.45 -6.55 -10.37
CA ASP A 116 23.28 -6.59 -9.16
C ASP A 116 22.78 -5.66 -8.05
N TRP A 117 22.04 -4.61 -8.38
CA TRP A 117 21.58 -3.61 -7.44
C TRP A 117 20.09 -3.75 -7.09
N VAL A 118 19.27 -4.24 -8.03
CA VAL A 118 17.81 -4.18 -7.87
C VAL A 118 17.16 -5.54 -7.63
N LEU A 119 17.84 -6.66 -7.90
CA LEU A 119 17.29 -7.98 -7.69
C LEU A 119 17.76 -8.61 -6.38
N TYR A 120 16.92 -9.46 -5.77
CA TYR A 120 17.20 -10.10 -4.47
C TYR A 120 18.54 -10.84 -4.44
N TYR A 121 18.94 -11.49 -5.54
CA TYR A 121 20.18 -12.22 -5.67
C TYR A 121 21.38 -11.35 -6.10
N GLY A 122 21.16 -10.06 -6.33
CA GLY A 122 22.22 -9.14 -6.75
C GLY A 122 23.22 -8.85 -5.64
N LYS A 123 24.51 -8.86 -5.97
CA LYS A 123 25.61 -8.68 -4.99
C LYS A 123 25.57 -7.37 -4.22
N ASN A 124 24.93 -6.32 -4.80
CA ASN A 124 24.82 -4.99 -4.22
C ASN A 124 23.41 -4.68 -3.70
N TYR A 125 22.46 -5.62 -3.81
CA TYR A 125 21.08 -5.40 -3.42
C TYR A 125 20.91 -4.92 -1.98
N SER A 126 21.73 -5.42 -1.05
CA SER A 126 21.69 -5.01 0.36
C SER A 126 21.89 -3.51 0.58
N TYR A 127 22.72 -2.86 -0.25
CA TYR A 127 22.91 -1.41 -0.19
C TYR A 127 21.68 -0.66 -0.69
N THR A 128 21.11 -1.09 -1.82
CA THR A 128 19.87 -0.52 -2.37
C THR A 128 18.72 -0.65 -1.38
N TYR A 129 18.55 -1.83 -0.81
CA TYR A 129 17.51 -2.11 0.18
C TYR A 129 17.63 -1.20 1.41
N ARG A 130 18.84 -1.09 1.99
CA ARG A 130 19.08 -0.22 3.15
C ARG A 130 18.85 1.26 2.81
N TYR A 131 19.31 1.71 1.65
CA TYR A 131 19.10 3.09 1.19
C TYR A 131 17.60 3.39 1.01
N CYS A 132 16.87 2.56 0.28
CA CYS A 132 15.44 2.74 0.05
C CYS A 132 14.63 2.71 1.36
N ASN A 133 14.97 1.80 2.29
CA ASN A 133 14.32 1.77 3.60
C ASN A 133 14.64 2.99 4.46
N ALA A 134 15.85 3.51 4.40
CA ALA A 134 16.20 4.76 5.09
C ALA A 134 15.38 5.94 4.53
N VAL A 135 15.24 6.04 3.20
CA VAL A 135 14.37 7.05 2.56
C VAL A 135 12.92 6.86 2.97
N GLN A 136 12.42 5.63 2.97
CA GLN A 136 11.06 5.32 3.40
C GLN A 136 10.82 5.77 4.86
N LEU A 137 11.73 5.47 5.76
CA LEU A 137 11.63 5.92 7.16
C LEU A 137 11.62 7.44 7.29
N LEU A 138 12.42 8.14 6.49
CA LEU A 138 12.40 9.62 6.45
C LEU A 138 11.04 10.15 5.97
N LEU A 139 10.45 9.54 4.95
CA LEU A 139 9.13 9.91 4.44
C LEU A 139 8.05 9.67 5.50
N LEU A 140 8.04 8.50 6.14
CA LEU A 140 7.11 8.18 7.22
C LEU A 140 7.26 9.11 8.43
N GLY A 141 8.51 9.40 8.81
CA GLY A 141 8.82 10.40 9.83
C GLY A 141 8.32 11.80 9.48
N GLY A 142 8.47 12.19 8.21
CA GLY A 142 7.92 13.45 7.68
C GLY A 142 6.40 13.52 7.76
N ILE A 143 5.70 12.43 7.40
CA ILE A 143 4.24 12.33 7.53
C ILE A 143 3.83 12.49 8.99
N LEU A 144 4.48 11.75 9.90
CA LEU A 144 4.20 11.80 11.33
C LEU A 144 4.40 13.23 11.90
N LEU A 145 5.51 13.88 11.56
CA LEU A 145 5.78 15.24 11.97
C LEU A 145 4.75 16.22 11.39
N SER A 146 4.33 16.06 10.14
CA SER A 146 3.26 16.87 9.54
C SER A 146 1.93 16.67 10.27
N LEU A 147 1.59 15.44 10.70
CA LEU A 147 0.40 15.15 11.50
C LEU A 147 0.48 15.80 12.89
N LEU A 148 1.62 15.67 13.59
CA LEU A 148 1.82 16.25 14.92
C LEU A 148 1.67 17.78 14.91
N ARG A 149 2.00 18.44 13.80
CA ARG A 149 1.80 19.89 13.64
C ARG A 149 0.34 20.31 13.72
N ASN A 150 -0.62 19.45 13.36
CA ASN A 150 -2.04 19.79 13.50
C ASN A 150 -2.45 20.07 14.96
N PHE A 151 -1.77 19.42 15.92
CA PHE A 151 -1.99 19.66 17.36
C PHE A 151 -1.29 20.92 17.88
N MET A 152 -0.26 21.39 17.17
CA MET A 152 0.60 22.49 17.63
C MET A 152 0.31 23.81 16.93
N GLU A 153 -0.27 23.77 15.74
CA GLU A 153 -0.49 24.94 14.88
C GLU A 153 -1.97 25.04 14.48
N LYS A 154 -2.60 26.17 14.84
CA LYS A 154 -3.97 26.47 14.37
C LYS A 154 -3.93 27.00 12.93
N GLY A 155 -4.97 26.70 12.16
CA GLY A 155 -5.14 27.29 10.83
C GLY A 155 -4.33 26.63 9.71
N ARG A 156 -4.04 25.32 9.83
CA ARG A 156 -3.42 24.53 8.73
C ARG A 156 -4.24 24.62 7.44
N THR A 157 -3.56 24.65 6.31
CA THR A 157 -4.24 24.76 5.02
C THR A 157 -5.06 23.51 4.73
N ARG A 158 -6.24 23.69 4.13
CA ARG A 158 -7.12 22.56 3.72
C ARG A 158 -6.41 21.57 2.81
N LYS A 159 -5.46 22.03 1.98
CA LYS A 159 -4.67 21.15 1.07
C LYS A 159 -3.83 20.14 1.86
N ILE A 160 -3.13 20.58 2.91
CA ILE A 160 -2.33 19.67 3.75
C ILE A 160 -3.24 18.68 4.49
N GLN A 161 -4.36 19.16 5.05
CA GLN A 161 -5.32 18.27 5.72
C GLN A 161 -5.91 17.22 4.75
N ALA A 162 -6.22 17.60 3.51
CA ALA A 162 -6.71 16.67 2.50
C ALA A 162 -5.65 15.60 2.15
N MET A 163 -4.37 15.98 2.02
CA MET A 163 -3.28 15.02 1.80
C MET A 163 -3.11 14.07 3.00
N GLN A 164 -3.16 14.58 4.23
CA GLN A 164 -3.10 13.76 5.44
C GLN A 164 -4.28 12.78 5.52
N LEU A 165 -5.49 13.24 5.18
CA LEU A 165 -6.68 12.40 5.13
C LEU A 165 -6.57 11.32 4.05
N SER A 166 -5.99 11.62 2.89
CA SER A 166 -5.77 10.61 1.85
C SER A 166 -4.78 9.53 2.28
N VAL A 167 -3.71 9.89 2.99
CA VAL A 167 -2.77 8.92 3.58
C VAL A 167 -3.45 8.07 4.65
N PHE A 168 -4.26 8.67 5.50
CA PHE A 168 -5.03 7.94 6.50
C PHE A 168 -6.06 6.99 5.85
N GLY A 169 -6.74 7.44 4.80
CA GLY A 169 -7.69 6.62 4.04
C GLY A 169 -7.04 5.37 3.43
N ILE A 170 -5.88 5.51 2.75
CA ILE A 170 -5.17 4.35 2.20
C ILE A 170 -4.61 3.45 3.31
N PHE A 171 -4.20 4.01 4.45
CA PHE A 171 -3.78 3.23 5.60
C PHE A 171 -4.92 2.33 6.10
N LEU A 172 -6.10 2.87 6.35
CA LEU A 172 -7.26 2.10 6.80
C LEU A 172 -7.72 1.07 5.75
N PHE A 173 -7.72 1.45 4.49
CA PHE A 173 -8.07 0.56 3.40
C PHE A 173 -7.16 -0.68 3.35
N LEU A 174 -5.84 -0.47 3.42
CA LEU A 174 -4.86 -1.56 3.37
C LEU A 174 -4.81 -2.40 4.66
N LEU A 175 -5.39 -1.96 5.78
CA LEU A 175 -5.58 -2.82 6.96
C LEU A 175 -6.63 -3.93 6.71
N ILE A 176 -7.63 -3.65 5.88
CA ILE A 176 -8.75 -4.58 5.62
C ILE A 176 -8.47 -5.40 4.35
N TRP A 177 -7.98 -4.75 3.30
CA TRP A 177 -7.80 -5.30 1.96
C TRP A 177 -6.50 -6.11 1.81
N GLU A 178 -6.38 -6.93 0.76
CA GLU A 178 -5.07 -7.46 0.35
C GLU A 178 -4.08 -6.33 0.21
N THR A 179 -2.86 -6.53 0.70
CA THR A 179 -1.89 -5.45 0.77
C THR A 179 -0.52 -5.83 0.20
N ARG A 180 0.14 -4.84 -0.38
CA ARG A 180 1.54 -4.86 -0.85
C ARG A 180 2.09 -3.44 -0.82
N SER A 181 3.37 -3.30 -0.51
CA SER A 181 4.07 -2.00 -0.50
C SER A 181 3.94 -1.25 -1.85
N ARG A 182 3.87 -1.97 -2.98
CA ARG A 182 3.67 -1.36 -4.31
C ARG A 182 2.41 -0.48 -4.43
N TYR A 183 1.39 -0.71 -3.61
CA TYR A 183 0.18 0.12 -3.63
C TYR A 183 0.42 1.53 -3.10
N LEU A 184 1.50 1.72 -2.33
CA LEU A 184 1.92 3.02 -1.81
C LEU A 184 2.65 3.88 -2.84
N VAL A 185 3.14 3.30 -3.96
CA VAL A 185 3.91 4.04 -4.99
C VAL A 185 3.16 5.28 -5.48
N ASN A 186 1.84 5.16 -5.70
CA ASN A 186 1.00 6.27 -6.14
C ASN A 186 0.86 7.38 -5.09
N PHE A 187 1.16 7.09 -3.82
CA PHE A 187 1.12 8.04 -2.72
C PHE A 187 2.48 8.68 -2.41
N VAL A 188 3.58 8.20 -3.00
CA VAL A 188 4.93 8.75 -2.76
C VAL A 188 5.01 10.26 -2.99
N PRO A 189 4.39 10.86 -4.04
CA PRO A 189 4.36 12.31 -4.19
C PRO A 189 3.69 13.02 -3.01
N VAL A 190 2.62 12.45 -2.45
CA VAL A 190 1.95 12.99 -1.26
C VAL A 190 2.84 12.86 -0.02
N PHE A 191 3.54 11.74 0.13
CA PHE A 191 4.51 11.54 1.23
C PHE A 191 5.63 12.58 1.19
N ILE A 192 6.17 12.87 0.00
CA ILE A 192 7.20 13.90 -0.19
C ILE A 192 6.66 15.28 0.19
N LEU A 193 5.45 15.65 -0.26
CA LEU A 193 4.86 16.95 0.04
C LEU A 193 4.60 17.13 1.55
N LEU A 194 4.13 16.09 2.24
CA LEU A 194 3.95 16.11 3.70
C LEU A 194 5.30 16.18 4.44
N GLY A 195 6.32 15.48 3.92
CA GLY A 195 7.68 15.58 4.44
C GLY A 195 8.27 16.99 4.30
N LEU A 196 8.10 17.61 3.13
CA LEU A 196 8.54 18.99 2.90
C LEU A 196 7.80 20.00 3.81
N ASP A 197 6.50 19.81 4.03
CA ASP A 197 5.73 20.60 4.98
C ASP A 197 6.32 20.51 6.41
N ALA A 198 6.66 19.30 6.84
CA ALA A 198 7.30 19.08 8.14
C ALA A 198 8.69 19.74 8.23
N MET A 199 9.53 19.56 7.20
CA MET A 199 10.86 20.17 7.12
C MET A 199 10.81 21.71 7.17
N GLN A 200 9.85 22.31 6.46
CA GLN A 200 9.67 23.77 6.48
C GLN A 200 9.34 24.27 7.88
N ALA A 201 8.55 23.53 8.65
CA ALA A 201 8.25 23.91 10.03
C ALA A 201 9.47 23.83 10.94
N ILE A 202 10.24 22.75 10.83
CA ILE A 202 11.49 22.60 11.59
C ILE A 202 12.43 23.77 11.28
N ARG A 203 12.63 24.04 10.00
CA ARG A 203 13.45 25.18 9.56
C ARG A 203 12.99 26.49 10.17
N ASN A 204 11.70 26.80 10.09
CA ASN A 204 11.16 28.05 10.62
C ASN A 204 11.38 28.18 12.13
N ARG A 205 11.21 27.10 12.89
CA ARG A 205 11.48 27.08 14.34
C ARG A 205 12.95 27.28 14.67
N LEU A 206 13.85 26.66 13.91
CA LEU A 206 15.31 26.84 14.10
C LEU A 206 15.73 28.27 13.80
N LEU A 207 15.19 28.89 12.74
CA LEU A 207 15.44 30.27 12.41
C LEU A 207 14.93 31.24 13.52
N GLN A 208 13.75 30.99 14.08
CA GLN A 208 13.21 31.76 15.21
C GLN A 208 14.06 31.66 16.47
N ARG A 209 14.76 30.54 16.67
CA ARG A 209 15.71 30.34 17.80
C ARG A 209 17.11 30.83 17.50
N GLY A 210 17.32 31.62 16.45
CA GLY A 210 18.61 32.20 16.08
C GLY A 210 19.63 31.24 15.49
N VAL A 211 19.24 30.00 15.14
CA VAL A 211 20.10 29.03 14.47
C VAL A 211 20.17 29.35 12.97
N ARG A 212 21.30 29.90 12.51
CA ARG A 212 21.55 30.12 11.08
C ARG A 212 21.92 28.79 10.42
N ILE A 213 20.98 28.21 9.67
CA ILE A 213 21.29 27.04 8.80
C ILE A 213 21.94 27.58 7.51
N ARG A 214 23.24 27.40 7.34
CA ARG A 214 23.91 27.62 6.05
C ARG A 214 23.48 26.48 5.12
N LEU A 215 22.60 26.76 4.17
CA LEU A 215 22.40 25.87 3.03
C LEU A 215 23.66 26.00 2.16
N VAL A 216 24.35 24.89 1.96
CA VAL A 216 25.44 24.77 0.97
C VAL A 216 24.80 25.06 -0.38
N LYS A 217 25.33 26.09 -1.08
CA LYS A 217 24.94 26.44 -2.45
C LYS A 217 25.46 25.39 -3.42
#